data_57f0775756197e7343b982303c852c1e
#
_entry.id   57f0775756197e7343b982303c852c1e
#
_cell.length_a   1.000
_cell.length_b   1.000
_cell.length_c   1.000
_cell.angle_alpha   90.00
_cell.angle_beta   90.00
_cell.angle_gamma   90.00
#
_symmetry.space_group_name_H-M   'P 1'
#
loop_
_entity.id
_entity.type
_entity.pdbx_description
1 polymer ?
#
loop_
_entity_poly.entity_id
_entity_poly.type
_entity_poly.pdbx_seq_one_letter_code
_entity_poly.pdbx_strand_id
1 'polypeptide(L)'
;QRRSDSGSQTLFQKLLIQGGELMDPPTELAPTAMGELVDSLAAYNNSANAIGFSVYYYIDQMYSQPGLRLLSVDGVTPSNDTIADESYPLCNEFYAVIHPDAAADSPERILYDWLDTDAGQDCIKKSGYVAVGPQTTVTIVD
;
A
#
# COMPACT_ATOMS: atom_id res chain seq x y z
N GLN A 1 -4.88 4.09 -15.32
CA GLN A 1 -5.80 3.63 -14.26
C GLN A 1 -5.89 2.12 -14.26
N ARG A 2 -6.19 1.54 -13.12
CA ARG A 2 -6.50 0.12 -12.97
C ARG A 2 -8.02 -0.09 -12.95
N ARG A 3 -8.45 -1.35 -12.99
CA ARG A 3 -9.87 -1.70 -12.87
C ARG A 3 -10.43 -1.20 -11.54
N SER A 4 -11.69 -0.79 -11.55
CA SER A 4 -12.39 -0.23 -10.37
C SER A 4 -12.45 -1.18 -9.16
N ASP A 5 -12.37 -2.49 -9.40
CA ASP A 5 -12.38 -3.53 -8.38
C ASP A 5 -10.98 -3.83 -7.78
N SER A 6 -9.94 -3.11 -8.20
CA SER A 6 -8.59 -3.32 -7.67
C SER A 6 -8.35 -2.48 -6.41
N GLY A 7 -7.74 -3.07 -5.39
CA GLY A 7 -7.44 -2.38 -4.13
C GLY A 7 -6.59 -1.13 -4.30
N SER A 8 -5.60 -1.14 -5.21
CA SER A 8 -4.79 0.05 -5.50
C SER A 8 -5.60 1.18 -6.15
N GLN A 9 -6.60 0.86 -6.98
CA GLN A 9 -7.50 1.86 -7.56
C GLN A 9 -8.40 2.48 -6.48
N THR A 10 -8.91 1.65 -5.57
CA THR A 10 -9.71 2.12 -4.43
C THR A 10 -8.90 3.06 -3.53
N LEU A 11 -7.65 2.69 -3.21
CA LEU A 11 -6.77 3.55 -2.42
C LEU A 11 -6.42 4.85 -3.14
N PHE A 12 -6.15 4.80 -4.43
CA PHE A 12 -5.91 5.99 -5.25
C PHE A 12 -7.11 6.96 -5.20
N GLN A 13 -8.32 6.45 -5.36
CA GLN A 13 -9.54 7.27 -5.26
C GLN A 13 -9.71 7.86 -3.85
N LYS A 14 -9.47 7.06 -2.80
CA LYS A 14 -9.63 7.48 -1.42
C LYS A 14 -8.60 8.55 -1.01
N LEU A 15 -7.33 8.30 -1.28
CA LEU A 15 -6.22 9.09 -0.75
C LEU A 15 -5.88 10.31 -1.61
N LEU A 16 -5.92 10.17 -2.94
CA LEU A 16 -5.49 11.23 -3.85
C LEU A 16 -6.67 11.99 -4.47
N ILE A 17 -7.69 11.30 -4.96
CA ILE A 17 -8.81 11.92 -5.67
C ILE A 17 -9.87 12.50 -4.72
N GLN A 18 -10.04 11.91 -3.55
CA GLN A 18 -10.86 12.44 -2.45
C GLN A 18 -12.28 12.85 -2.86
N GLY A 19 -12.93 11.98 -3.64
CA GLY A 19 -14.30 12.22 -4.12
C GLY A 19 -14.42 12.97 -5.45
N GLY A 20 -13.29 13.34 -6.07
CA GLY A 20 -13.28 13.84 -7.44
C GLY A 20 -13.67 12.76 -8.45
N GLU A 21 -14.12 13.21 -9.62
CA GLU A 21 -14.45 12.31 -10.71
C GLU A 21 -13.21 11.96 -11.53
N LEU A 22 -13.06 10.67 -11.85
CA LEU A 22 -12.04 10.19 -12.78
C LEU A 22 -12.65 10.09 -14.18
N MET A 23 -11.85 10.41 -15.20
CA MET A 23 -12.24 10.12 -16.58
C MET A 23 -12.34 8.61 -16.79
N ASP A 24 -13.21 8.18 -17.70
CA ASP A 24 -13.27 6.78 -18.10
C ASP A 24 -11.94 6.38 -18.80
N PRO A 25 -11.23 5.37 -18.28
CA PRO A 25 -9.98 4.95 -18.91
C PRO A 25 -10.26 4.19 -20.20
N PRO A 26 -9.35 4.28 -21.21
CA PRO A 26 -9.40 3.37 -22.36
C PRO A 26 -9.31 1.92 -21.89
N THR A 27 -10.30 1.10 -22.24
CA THR A 27 -10.40 -0.29 -21.74
C THR A 27 -9.27 -1.18 -22.26
N GLU A 28 -8.74 -0.89 -23.44
CA GLU A 28 -7.62 -1.63 -24.06
C GLU A 28 -6.28 -1.42 -23.33
N LEU A 29 -6.17 -0.37 -22.53
CA LEU A 29 -4.94 -0.01 -21.84
C LEU A 29 -5.04 -0.14 -20.30
N ALA A 30 -6.10 -0.76 -19.80
CA ALA A 30 -6.28 -0.95 -18.38
C ALA A 30 -5.42 -2.13 -17.88
N PRO A 31 -4.34 -1.90 -17.10
CA PRO A 31 -3.51 -2.97 -16.59
C PRO A 31 -4.28 -3.82 -15.59
N THR A 32 -4.17 -5.14 -15.72
CA THR A 32 -4.84 -6.10 -14.86
C THR A 32 -4.03 -6.41 -13.59
N ALA A 33 -2.71 -6.31 -13.69
CA ALA A 33 -1.78 -6.51 -12.58
C ALA A 33 -0.99 -5.24 -12.25
N MET A 34 -0.47 -5.15 -11.02
CA MET A 34 0.38 -4.01 -10.62
C MET A 34 1.67 -3.93 -11.43
N GLY A 35 2.30 -5.06 -11.74
CA GLY A 35 3.49 -5.12 -12.57
C GLY A 35 3.28 -4.54 -13.96
N GLU A 36 2.17 -4.85 -14.60
CA GLU A 36 1.83 -4.31 -15.93
C GLU A 36 1.72 -2.77 -15.93
N LEU A 37 1.21 -2.18 -14.85
CA LEU A 37 1.19 -0.72 -14.71
C LEU A 37 2.61 -0.15 -14.65
N VAL A 38 3.47 -0.77 -13.86
CA VAL A 38 4.87 -0.33 -13.68
C VAL A 38 5.66 -0.48 -14.98
N ASP A 39 5.50 -1.61 -15.68
CA ASP A 39 6.15 -1.86 -16.97
C ASP A 39 5.69 -0.90 -18.05
N SER A 40 4.39 -0.66 -18.11
CA SER A 40 3.81 0.31 -19.06
C SER A 40 4.35 1.71 -18.84
N LEU A 41 4.51 2.11 -17.58
CA LEU A 41 5.07 3.41 -17.23
C LEU A 41 6.56 3.49 -17.58
N ALA A 42 7.33 2.45 -17.26
CA ALA A 42 8.77 2.38 -17.56
C ALA A 42 9.06 2.37 -19.07
N ALA A 43 8.22 1.69 -19.85
CA ALA A 43 8.34 1.58 -21.31
C ALA A 43 7.80 2.80 -22.07
N TYR A 44 7.12 3.73 -21.40
CA TYR A 44 6.48 4.86 -22.07
C TYR A 44 7.48 5.87 -22.63
N ASN A 45 7.45 6.10 -23.94
CA ASN A 45 8.41 6.94 -24.65
C ASN A 45 8.41 8.43 -24.22
N ASN A 46 7.33 8.90 -23.62
CA ASN A 46 7.20 10.26 -23.10
C ASN A 46 7.13 10.24 -21.57
N SER A 47 8.08 9.59 -20.94
CA SER A 47 8.14 9.34 -19.50
C SER A 47 8.03 10.61 -18.65
N ALA A 48 8.46 11.77 -19.14
CA ALA A 48 8.34 13.05 -18.44
C ALA A 48 6.88 13.47 -18.19
N ASN A 49 5.93 12.97 -18.99
CA ASN A 49 4.50 13.28 -18.87
C ASN A 49 3.67 12.07 -18.39
N ALA A 50 4.34 11.01 -17.91
CA ALA A 50 3.68 9.83 -17.42
C ALA A 50 3.71 9.79 -15.89
N ILE A 51 2.57 9.46 -15.27
CA ILE A 51 2.45 9.24 -13.85
C ILE A 51 1.69 7.93 -13.59
N GLY A 52 2.16 7.15 -12.64
CA GLY A 52 1.50 5.94 -12.18
C GLY A 52 1.33 5.95 -10.67
N PHE A 53 0.56 5.02 -10.16
CA PHE A 53 0.37 4.82 -8.74
C PHE A 53 0.44 3.34 -8.38
N SER A 54 1.01 3.05 -7.23
CA SER A 54 1.12 1.71 -6.69
C SER A 54 1.30 1.77 -5.17
N VAL A 55 1.37 0.63 -4.52
CA VAL A 55 1.71 0.54 -3.09
C VAL A 55 3.22 0.72 -2.94
N TYR A 56 3.67 1.54 -1.98
CA TYR A 56 5.09 1.82 -1.74
C TYR A 56 5.93 0.55 -1.64
N TYR A 57 5.53 -0.38 -0.77
CA TYR A 57 6.22 -1.65 -0.59
C TYR A 57 6.45 -2.42 -1.90
N TYR A 58 5.44 -2.42 -2.79
CA TYR A 58 5.54 -3.13 -4.06
C TYR A 58 6.62 -2.54 -4.96
N ILE A 59 6.71 -1.22 -5.05
CA ILE A 59 7.69 -0.53 -5.89
C ILE A 59 9.08 -0.57 -5.28
N ASP A 60 9.19 -0.42 -3.96
CA ASP A 60 10.48 -0.35 -3.27
C ASP A 60 11.13 -1.73 -3.09
N GLN A 61 10.35 -2.75 -2.72
CA GLN A 61 10.88 -4.05 -2.32
C GLN A 61 10.66 -5.18 -3.35
N MET A 62 9.58 -5.13 -4.13
CA MET A 62 9.19 -6.26 -4.97
C MET A 62 9.42 -6.02 -6.46
N TYR A 63 9.13 -4.83 -6.97
CA TYR A 63 9.07 -4.59 -8.40
C TYR A 63 9.58 -3.21 -8.79
N SER A 64 10.88 -2.99 -8.63
CA SER A 64 11.54 -1.76 -9.05
C SER A 64 11.91 -1.81 -10.53
N GLN A 65 11.68 -0.71 -11.25
CA GLN A 65 12.08 -0.56 -12.65
C GLN A 65 13.03 0.63 -12.83
N PRO A 66 14.12 0.48 -13.61
CA PRO A 66 15.01 1.59 -13.92
C PRO A 66 14.28 2.76 -14.59
N GLY A 67 14.68 3.98 -14.25
CA GLY A 67 14.12 5.20 -14.86
C GLY A 67 12.83 5.70 -14.20
N LEU A 68 12.26 4.96 -13.27
CA LEU A 68 11.15 5.42 -12.43
C LEU A 68 11.66 6.04 -11.13
N ARG A 69 10.90 6.97 -10.60
CA ARG A 69 11.15 7.56 -9.28
C ARG A 69 9.84 7.75 -8.54
N LEU A 70 9.89 7.61 -7.24
CA LEU A 70 8.80 8.00 -6.36
C LEU A 70 8.68 9.52 -6.32
N LEU A 71 7.45 10.02 -6.32
CA LEU A 71 7.18 11.45 -6.27
C LEU A 71 6.95 11.89 -4.83
N SER A 72 7.48 13.07 -4.49
CA SER A 72 7.11 13.72 -3.24
C SER A 72 5.69 14.26 -3.33
N VAL A 73 4.95 14.17 -2.23
CA VAL A 73 3.63 14.79 -2.06
C VAL A 73 3.74 15.80 -0.92
N ASP A 74 3.29 17.00 -1.16
CA ASP A 74 3.43 18.16 -0.23
C ASP A 74 4.86 18.37 0.29
N GLY A 75 5.85 18.09 -0.59
CA GLY A 75 7.26 18.22 -0.28
C GLY A 75 7.88 17.05 0.47
N VAL A 76 7.11 16.04 0.86
CA VAL A 76 7.59 14.84 1.55
C VAL A 76 7.78 13.70 0.57
N THR A 77 8.97 13.10 0.55
CA THR A 77 9.29 11.90 -0.25
C THR A 77 8.92 10.65 0.53
N PRO A 78 8.25 9.66 -0.10
CA PRO A 78 7.92 8.42 0.59
C PRO A 78 9.19 7.63 0.92
N SER A 79 9.28 7.18 2.17
CA SER A 79 10.31 6.30 2.70
C SER A 79 9.74 5.52 3.88
N ASN A 80 10.45 4.49 4.35
CA ASN A 80 10.02 3.78 5.55
C ASN A 80 9.85 4.71 6.75
N ASP A 81 10.74 5.71 6.91
CA ASP A 81 10.68 6.65 8.02
C ASP A 81 9.49 7.59 7.89
N THR A 82 9.27 8.19 6.70
CA THR A 82 8.17 9.14 6.48
C THR A 82 6.79 8.48 6.43
N ILE A 83 6.74 7.17 6.21
CA ILE A 83 5.51 6.38 6.34
C ILE A 83 5.29 5.98 7.80
N ALA A 84 6.35 5.61 8.54
CA ALA A 84 6.26 5.21 9.93
C ALA A 84 5.83 6.36 10.86
N ASP A 85 6.30 7.57 10.59
CA ASP A 85 5.94 8.78 11.35
C ASP A 85 4.74 9.53 10.76
N GLU A 86 4.10 8.96 9.73
CA GLU A 86 2.92 9.51 9.04
C GLU A 86 3.12 10.90 8.43
N SER A 87 4.36 11.35 8.25
CA SER A 87 4.64 12.62 7.59
C SER A 87 4.38 12.58 6.08
N TYR A 88 4.44 11.39 5.46
CA TYR A 88 4.00 11.20 4.09
C TYR A 88 2.46 11.14 4.03
N PRO A 89 1.78 12.03 3.27
CA PRO A 89 0.33 12.22 3.43
C PRO A 89 -0.53 11.09 2.84
N LEU A 90 0.03 10.22 2.00
CA LEU A 90 -0.73 9.14 1.34
C LEU A 90 -0.48 7.78 2.01
N CYS A 91 -0.56 7.73 3.33
CA CYS A 91 -0.41 6.48 4.08
C CYS A 91 -1.70 5.66 4.12
N ASN A 92 -1.55 4.35 4.21
CA ASN A 92 -2.63 3.39 4.42
C ASN A 92 -2.10 2.21 5.22
N GLU A 93 -2.91 1.75 6.16
CA GLU A 93 -2.58 0.66 7.06
C GLU A 93 -2.94 -0.70 6.45
N PHE A 94 -2.21 -1.73 6.87
CA PHE A 94 -2.55 -3.13 6.68
C PHE A 94 -3.04 -3.70 8.01
N TYR A 95 -4.10 -4.49 7.97
CA TYR A 95 -4.73 -5.01 9.17
C TYR A 95 -4.61 -6.53 9.23
N ALA A 96 -4.25 -7.06 10.39
CA ALA A 96 -4.50 -8.45 10.73
C ALA A 96 -5.91 -8.56 11.30
N VAL A 97 -6.71 -9.48 10.76
CA VAL A 97 -8.11 -9.68 11.18
C VAL A 97 -8.29 -11.13 11.61
N ILE A 98 -8.86 -11.33 12.80
CA ILE A 98 -9.25 -12.64 13.32
C ILE A 98 -10.71 -12.61 13.76
N HIS A 99 -11.32 -13.79 13.92
CA HIS A 99 -12.66 -13.87 14.47
C HIS A 99 -12.67 -13.39 15.95
N PRO A 100 -13.66 -12.59 16.40
CA PRO A 100 -13.69 -12.04 17.75
C PRO A 100 -13.72 -13.13 18.83
N ASP A 101 -14.35 -14.27 18.54
CA ASP A 101 -14.47 -15.42 19.46
C ASP A 101 -13.29 -16.42 19.32
N ALA A 102 -12.20 -16.05 18.65
CA ALA A 102 -11.02 -16.92 18.54
C ALA A 102 -10.50 -17.25 19.95
N ALA A 103 -10.37 -18.56 20.24
CA ALA A 103 -9.88 -19.01 21.53
C ALA A 103 -8.46 -18.49 21.79
N ALA A 104 -8.14 -18.19 23.06
CA ALA A 104 -6.85 -17.61 23.44
C ALA A 104 -5.65 -18.50 23.09
N ASP A 105 -5.87 -19.81 23.02
CA ASP A 105 -4.87 -20.83 22.66
C ASP A 105 -4.95 -21.26 21.19
N SER A 106 -5.79 -20.63 20.39
CA SER A 106 -5.87 -20.94 18.96
C SER A 106 -4.68 -20.39 18.20
N PRO A 107 -4.21 -21.06 17.12
CA PRO A 107 -3.06 -20.64 16.35
C PRO A 107 -3.21 -19.22 15.77
N GLU A 108 -4.40 -18.85 15.30
CA GLU A 108 -4.69 -17.53 14.77
C GLU A 108 -4.59 -16.44 15.84
N ARG A 109 -5.05 -16.73 17.07
CA ARG A 109 -4.96 -15.80 18.20
C ARG A 109 -3.53 -15.62 18.65
N ILE A 110 -2.78 -16.70 18.76
CA ILE A 110 -1.36 -16.67 19.12
C ILE A 110 -0.56 -15.85 18.09
N LEU A 111 -0.81 -16.05 16.78
CA LEU A 111 -0.15 -15.29 15.74
C LEU A 111 -0.54 -13.81 15.78
N TYR A 112 -1.81 -13.51 15.97
CA TYR A 112 -2.32 -12.14 16.07
C TYR A 112 -1.65 -11.39 17.23
N ASP A 113 -1.63 -11.98 18.42
CA ASP A 113 -1.00 -11.37 19.60
C ASP A 113 0.53 -11.26 19.45
N TRP A 114 1.17 -12.23 18.75
CA TRP A 114 2.59 -12.18 18.46
C TRP A 114 2.98 -11.02 17.55
N LEU A 115 2.14 -10.62 16.60
CA LEU A 115 2.41 -9.48 15.73
C LEU A 115 2.66 -8.18 16.50
N ASP A 116 2.03 -8.01 17.66
CA ASP A 116 2.21 -6.84 18.53
C ASP A 116 3.46 -6.90 19.42
N THR A 117 4.16 -8.04 19.46
CA THR A 117 5.41 -8.16 20.20
C THR A 117 6.60 -7.53 19.44
N ASP A 118 7.68 -7.20 20.16
CA ASP A 118 8.92 -6.72 19.55
C ASP A 118 9.42 -7.67 18.45
N ALA A 119 9.32 -8.98 18.68
CA ALA A 119 9.74 -9.99 17.70
C ALA A 119 8.86 -9.98 16.44
N GLY A 120 7.56 -9.79 16.60
CA GLY A 120 6.61 -9.65 15.50
C GLY A 120 6.87 -8.37 14.71
N GLN A 121 7.05 -7.25 15.39
CA GLN A 121 7.37 -5.96 14.77
C GLN A 121 8.73 -6.00 14.05
N ASP A 122 9.73 -6.65 14.59
CA ASP A 122 11.00 -6.88 13.93
C ASP A 122 10.87 -7.77 12.68
N CYS A 123 9.98 -8.76 12.70
CA CYS A 123 9.68 -9.57 11.54
C CYS A 123 9.04 -8.74 10.43
N ILE A 124 8.08 -7.87 10.77
CA ILE A 124 7.45 -6.93 9.83
C ILE A 124 8.51 -6.03 9.19
N LYS A 125 9.40 -5.42 9.98
CA LYS A 125 10.49 -4.59 9.45
C LYS A 125 11.42 -5.36 8.51
N LYS A 126 11.82 -6.59 8.89
CA LYS A 126 12.67 -7.44 8.07
C LYS A 126 12.02 -7.90 6.77
N SER A 127 10.70 -7.96 6.71
CA SER A 127 9.98 -8.27 5.48
C SER A 127 9.92 -7.07 4.52
N GLY A 128 10.34 -5.88 4.94
CA GLY A 128 10.33 -4.65 4.16
C GLY A 128 9.07 -3.80 4.33
N TYR A 129 8.09 -4.27 5.11
CA TYR A 129 6.95 -3.44 5.51
C TYR A 129 7.33 -2.46 6.61
N VAL A 130 6.58 -1.38 6.68
CA VAL A 130 6.75 -0.39 7.74
C VAL A 130 6.02 -0.87 9.00
N ALA A 131 6.76 -1.08 10.08
CA ALA A 131 6.19 -1.42 11.38
C ALA A 131 5.83 -0.13 12.12
N VAL A 132 4.59 -0.03 12.57
CA VAL A 132 4.05 1.16 13.24
C VAL A 132 3.88 0.98 14.76
N GLY A 133 4.39 -0.13 15.29
CA GLY A 133 4.28 -0.50 16.71
C GLY A 133 2.94 -1.14 17.06
N PRO A 134 2.72 -1.46 18.34
CA PRO A 134 1.48 -2.04 18.82
C PRO A 134 0.29 -1.15 18.50
N GLN A 135 -0.70 -1.69 17.83
CA GLN A 135 -1.88 -0.95 17.38
C GLN A 135 -3.05 -1.15 18.32
N THR A 136 -3.90 -0.15 18.42
CA THR A 136 -5.17 -0.28 19.13
C THR A 136 -6.09 -1.23 18.37
N THR A 137 -6.61 -2.23 19.05
CA THR A 137 -7.61 -3.15 18.49
C THR A 137 -8.84 -2.37 18.06
N VAL A 138 -9.16 -2.42 16.77
CA VAL A 138 -10.42 -1.87 16.25
C VAL A 138 -11.45 -3.00 16.22
N THR A 139 -12.52 -2.87 17.00
CA THR A 139 -13.66 -3.79 16.93
C THR A 139 -14.54 -3.35 15.77
N ILE A 140 -14.69 -4.21 14.77
CA ILE A 140 -15.68 -4.03 13.72
C ILE A 140 -17.03 -4.46 14.30
N VAL A 141 -17.92 -3.52 14.49
CA VAL A 141 -19.32 -3.80 14.85
C VAL A 141 -20.13 -3.78 13.55
N ASP A 142 -21.00 -4.81 13.40
CA ASP A 142 -21.94 -4.96 12.27
C ASP A 142 -22.96 -3.81 12.21
#